data_55a633b2df9e5333811893ca30ec852c
#
_entry.id   55a633b2df9e5333811893ca30ec852c
#
_cell.length_a   1.000
_cell.length_b   1.000
_cell.length_c   1.000
_cell.angle_alpha   90.00
_cell.angle_beta   90.00
_cell.angle_gamma   90.00
#
_symmetry.space_group_name_H-M   'P 1'
#
loop_
_entity.id
_entity.type
_entity.pdbx_description
1 polymer ?
#
loop_
_entity_poly.entity_id
_entity_poly.type
_entity_poly.pdbx_seq_one_letter_code
_entity_poly.pdbx_strand_id
1 'polypeptide(L)'
;MKEKKPIKISLTSAIMIVLIIVLVIAGIAYYLFINKPTDSVSTTNTQNEISTTENVTATPEISEKLTMTEEEFPKVDGATAMLPMVGEITKSVLGYTDEQAQKYLNENTQGKSAKVYASLIKKEKDLIFVSEPSDDILKQAKEANVEFDMTGIGRDGFVFIVNKDNPVNSLTIEQIQKIYTWEITNWN
;
A
#
# COMPACT_ATOMS: atom_id res chain seq x y z
N MET A 1 18.08 -4.92 58.42
CA MET A 1 17.80 -4.05 57.26
C MET A 1 19.10 -3.87 56.50
N LYS A 2 19.19 -4.33 55.24
CA LYS A 2 20.39 -4.14 54.42
C LYS A 2 20.27 -2.76 53.71
N GLU A 3 21.16 -1.85 54.03
CA GLU A 3 21.28 -0.55 53.34
C GLU A 3 21.60 -0.78 51.86
N LYS A 4 20.76 -0.21 50.96
CA LYS A 4 21.06 -0.20 49.53
C LYS A 4 22.11 0.88 49.26
N LYS A 5 23.31 0.47 48.78
CA LYS A 5 24.35 1.37 48.34
C LYS A 5 23.82 2.23 47.16
N PRO A 6 24.07 3.54 47.14
CA PRO A 6 23.66 4.41 46.03
C PRO A 6 24.44 4.00 44.76
N ILE A 7 23.71 3.92 43.64
CA ILE A 7 24.28 3.65 42.33
C ILE A 7 25.02 4.92 41.86
N LYS A 8 26.32 4.85 41.77
CA LYS A 8 27.14 5.96 41.18
C LYS A 8 27.13 5.78 39.66
N ILE A 9 26.39 6.66 38.98
CA ILE A 9 26.37 6.72 37.52
C ILE A 9 27.57 7.58 37.10
N SER A 10 28.43 7.12 36.17
CA SER A 10 29.53 7.90 35.64
C SER A 10 28.97 9.08 34.82
N LEU A 11 29.68 10.20 34.75
CA LEU A 11 29.30 11.37 33.98
C LEU A 11 29.08 11.02 32.50
N THR A 12 29.88 10.14 31.94
CA THR A 12 29.74 9.61 30.56
C THR A 12 28.48 8.82 30.37
N SER A 13 28.10 7.96 31.33
CA SER A 13 26.83 7.21 31.28
C SER A 13 25.62 8.12 31.43
N ALA A 14 25.69 9.15 32.24
CA ALA A 14 24.62 10.16 32.36
C ALA A 14 24.42 10.94 31.06
N ILE A 15 25.48 11.36 30.39
CA ILE A 15 25.42 12.02 29.07
C ILE A 15 24.80 11.11 28.02
N MET A 16 25.21 9.83 27.96
CA MET A 16 24.64 8.88 27.02
C MET A 16 23.14 8.66 27.25
N ILE A 17 22.69 8.58 28.48
CA ILE A 17 21.24 8.45 28.80
C ILE A 17 20.47 9.68 28.32
N VAL A 18 21.00 10.89 28.57
CA VAL A 18 20.36 12.12 28.10
C VAL A 18 20.28 12.18 26.57
N LEU A 19 21.33 11.77 25.85
CA LEU A 19 21.31 11.72 24.39
C LEU A 19 20.26 10.73 23.86
N ILE A 20 20.12 9.57 24.47
CA ILE A 20 19.10 8.57 24.10
C ILE A 20 17.70 9.15 24.32
N ILE A 21 17.46 9.82 25.45
CA ILE A 21 16.16 10.43 25.74
C ILE A 21 15.82 11.53 24.70
N VAL A 22 16.80 12.36 24.33
CA VAL A 22 16.60 13.40 23.29
C VAL A 22 16.26 12.79 21.95
N LEU A 23 16.94 11.70 21.54
CA LEU A 23 16.63 11.00 20.29
C LEU A 23 15.24 10.37 20.30
N VAL A 24 14.81 9.80 21.42
CA VAL A 24 13.47 9.23 21.57
C VAL A 24 12.40 10.33 21.47
N ILE A 25 12.60 11.47 22.14
CA ILE A 25 11.66 12.59 22.08
C ILE A 25 11.59 13.18 20.66
N ALA A 26 12.73 13.32 19.98
CA ALA A 26 12.78 13.76 18.59
C ALA A 26 12.06 12.78 17.65
N GLY A 27 12.23 11.47 17.87
CA GLY A 27 11.52 10.41 17.12
C GLY A 27 10.02 10.46 17.31
N ILE A 28 9.54 10.67 18.55
CA ILE A 28 8.10 10.82 18.85
C ILE A 28 7.55 12.11 18.23
N ALA A 29 8.26 13.21 18.32
CA ALA A 29 7.84 14.50 17.72
C ALA A 29 7.75 14.38 16.19
N TYR A 30 8.72 13.72 15.55
CA TYR A 30 8.70 13.42 14.11
C TYR A 30 7.53 12.52 13.71
N TYR A 31 7.26 11.48 14.50
CA TYR A 31 6.12 10.58 14.28
C TYR A 31 4.77 11.32 14.37
N LEU A 32 4.60 12.17 15.39
CA LEU A 32 3.38 12.99 15.57
C LEU A 32 3.25 14.08 14.49
N PHE A 33 4.35 14.57 13.95
CA PHE A 33 4.33 15.53 12.84
C PHE A 33 3.88 14.92 11.53
N ILE A 34 4.33 13.68 11.22
CA ILE A 34 3.93 12.95 10.01
C ILE A 34 2.49 12.46 10.09
N ASN A 35 2.04 12.02 11.27
CA ASN A 35 0.70 11.47 11.48
C ASN A 35 -0.33 12.51 11.96
N LYS A 36 -0.14 13.80 11.66
CA LYS A 36 -1.18 14.79 11.89
C LYS A 36 -2.40 14.46 11.03
N PRO A 37 -3.60 14.32 11.63
CA PRO A 37 -4.83 14.23 10.85
C PRO A 37 -4.97 15.52 10.04
N THR A 38 -5.06 15.39 8.75
CA THR A 38 -5.34 16.52 7.83
C THR A 38 -6.80 16.90 8.03
N ASP A 39 -7.03 18.09 8.57
CA ASP A 39 -8.37 18.69 8.63
C ASP A 39 -8.95 18.77 7.21
N SER A 40 -10.15 18.29 7.07
CA SER A 40 -10.91 18.26 5.83
C SER A 40 -11.04 19.66 5.21
N VAL A 41 -10.38 19.86 4.07
CA VAL A 41 -10.62 21.03 3.21
C VAL A 41 -12.01 20.89 2.60
N SER A 42 -12.89 21.80 2.97
CA SER A 42 -14.20 21.98 2.37
C SER A 42 -14.02 22.42 0.90
N THR A 43 -14.33 21.55 -0.02
CA THR A 43 -14.28 21.82 -1.45
C THR A 43 -15.57 22.53 -1.86
N THR A 44 -15.48 23.80 -2.20
CA THR A 44 -16.54 24.56 -2.87
C THR A 44 -16.70 24.03 -4.29
N ASN A 45 -17.88 23.49 -4.59
CA ASN A 45 -18.28 23.04 -5.92
C ASN A 45 -18.34 24.22 -6.89
N THR A 46 -17.55 24.13 -7.96
CA THR A 46 -17.86 24.84 -9.20
C THR A 46 -18.31 23.80 -10.23
N GLN A 47 -19.60 23.77 -10.49
CA GLN A 47 -20.21 22.95 -11.53
C GLN A 47 -19.75 23.45 -12.91
N ASN A 48 -19.17 22.55 -13.71
CA ASN A 48 -19.25 22.64 -15.17
C ASN A 48 -19.89 21.34 -15.65
N GLU A 49 -21.10 21.49 -16.13
CA GLU A 49 -21.90 20.45 -16.77
C GLU A 49 -21.22 20.00 -18.07
N ILE A 50 -20.80 18.75 -18.15
CA ILE A 50 -20.64 18.05 -19.42
C ILE A 50 -21.63 16.89 -19.39
N SER A 51 -22.71 17.11 -20.10
CA SER A 51 -23.77 16.12 -20.35
C SER A 51 -23.22 15.03 -21.27
N THR A 52 -22.89 13.85 -20.74
CA THR A 52 -22.76 12.63 -21.52
C THR A 52 -23.57 11.56 -20.82
N THR A 53 -24.71 11.25 -21.42
CA THR A 53 -25.62 10.20 -20.99
C THR A 53 -24.99 8.85 -21.33
N GLU A 54 -24.19 8.29 -20.44
CA GLU A 54 -23.88 6.86 -20.46
C GLU A 54 -24.78 6.16 -19.45
N ASN A 55 -25.51 5.18 -19.99
CA ASN A 55 -26.41 4.30 -19.28
C ASN A 55 -25.58 3.49 -18.22
N VAL A 56 -25.56 3.99 -16.99
CA VAL A 56 -24.98 3.24 -15.86
C VAL A 56 -25.95 2.13 -15.55
N THR A 57 -25.64 0.93 -16.03
CA THR A 57 -26.26 -0.30 -15.57
C THR A 57 -26.08 -0.36 -14.06
N ALA A 58 -27.16 -0.34 -13.32
CA ALA A 58 -27.17 -0.39 -11.86
C ALA A 58 -26.31 -1.58 -11.39
N THR A 59 -25.26 -1.30 -10.66
CA THR A 59 -24.52 -2.30 -9.88
C THR A 59 -25.53 -2.99 -8.97
N PRO A 60 -25.63 -4.33 -8.93
CA PRO A 60 -26.53 -5.00 -8.01
C PRO A 60 -26.17 -4.60 -6.59
N GLU A 61 -27.14 -4.08 -5.86
CA GLU A 61 -27.02 -3.78 -4.44
C GLU A 61 -26.82 -5.11 -3.70
N ILE A 62 -25.56 -5.41 -3.34
CA ILE A 62 -25.25 -6.58 -2.49
C ILE A 62 -25.75 -6.21 -1.09
N SER A 63 -26.99 -6.59 -0.79
CA SER A 63 -27.67 -6.23 0.45
C SER A 63 -27.21 -7.07 1.65
N GLU A 64 -26.46 -8.15 1.44
CA GLU A 64 -25.95 -9.01 2.51
C GLU A 64 -24.44 -8.85 2.65
N LYS A 65 -24.02 -8.51 3.87
CA LYS A 65 -22.59 -8.45 4.22
C LYS A 65 -22.02 -9.86 4.16
N LEU A 66 -21.09 -10.10 3.23
CA LEU A 66 -20.37 -11.36 3.16
C LEU A 66 -19.57 -11.59 4.45
N THR A 67 -19.83 -12.70 5.13
CA THR A 67 -19.07 -13.13 6.32
C THR A 67 -18.59 -14.56 6.10
N MET A 68 -17.35 -14.84 6.47
CA MET A 68 -16.71 -16.14 6.37
C MET A 68 -15.96 -16.45 7.65
N THR A 69 -15.73 -17.72 7.93
CA THR A 69 -14.75 -18.17 8.92
C THR A 69 -13.33 -18.12 8.31
N GLU A 70 -12.29 -18.17 9.14
CA GLU A 70 -10.90 -18.23 8.66
C GLU A 70 -10.63 -19.47 7.78
N GLU A 71 -11.31 -20.59 8.05
CA GLU A 71 -11.16 -21.83 7.30
C GLU A 71 -11.80 -21.76 5.90
N GLU A 72 -12.87 -20.98 5.76
CA GLU A 72 -13.57 -20.77 4.48
C GLU A 72 -12.92 -19.66 3.66
N PHE A 73 -12.16 -18.78 4.30
CA PHE A 73 -11.57 -17.63 3.63
C PHE A 73 -10.41 -18.08 2.72
N PRO A 74 -10.40 -17.67 1.44
CA PRO A 74 -9.34 -18.08 0.52
C PRO A 74 -7.97 -17.58 1.00
N LYS A 75 -6.91 -18.28 0.65
CA LYS A 75 -5.53 -17.82 0.91
C LYS A 75 -5.22 -16.64 -0.01
N VAL A 76 -5.33 -15.45 0.55
CA VAL A 76 -5.19 -14.20 -0.19
C VAL A 76 -3.77 -13.64 -0.08
N ASP A 77 -3.29 -13.00 -1.15
CA ASP A 77 -2.09 -12.16 -1.17
C ASP A 77 -2.35 -10.91 -2.04
N GLY A 78 -1.43 -9.97 -2.03
CA GLY A 78 -1.53 -8.76 -2.84
C GLY A 78 -0.19 -8.09 -3.08
N ALA A 79 -0.07 -7.35 -4.19
CA ALA A 79 1.05 -6.45 -4.37
C ALA A 79 1.09 -5.42 -3.22
N THR A 80 2.28 -4.89 -2.91
CA THR A 80 2.48 -3.97 -1.78
C THR A 80 1.47 -2.82 -1.76
N ALA A 81 1.15 -2.25 -2.93
CA ALA A 81 0.16 -1.18 -3.05
C ALA A 81 -1.28 -1.65 -2.75
N MET A 82 -1.57 -2.94 -2.86
CA MET A 82 -2.89 -3.52 -2.64
C MET A 82 -3.09 -4.05 -1.21
N LEU A 83 -2.04 -4.13 -0.39
CA LEU A 83 -2.14 -4.65 0.97
C LEU A 83 -3.14 -3.91 1.86
N PRO A 84 -3.29 -2.57 1.80
CA PRO A 84 -4.33 -1.88 2.56
C PRO A 84 -5.74 -2.38 2.21
N MET A 85 -6.01 -2.61 0.92
CA MET A 85 -7.29 -3.15 0.46
C MET A 85 -7.49 -4.60 0.96
N VAL A 86 -6.48 -5.45 0.88
CA VAL A 86 -6.54 -6.81 1.43
C VAL A 86 -6.85 -6.77 2.93
N GLY A 87 -6.26 -5.85 3.67
CA GLY A 87 -6.55 -5.63 5.10
C GLY A 87 -8.02 -5.27 5.36
N GLU A 88 -8.58 -4.35 4.58
CA GLU A 88 -10.00 -3.96 4.71
C GLU A 88 -10.95 -5.11 4.30
N ILE A 89 -10.58 -5.92 3.30
CA ILE A 89 -11.35 -7.12 2.94
C ILE A 89 -11.36 -8.12 4.10
N THR A 90 -10.21 -8.42 4.70
CA THR A 90 -10.13 -9.36 5.84
C THR A 90 -10.93 -8.85 7.04
N LYS A 91 -10.88 -7.55 7.34
CA LYS A 91 -11.71 -6.92 8.38
C LYS A 91 -13.20 -7.08 8.10
N SER A 92 -13.61 -6.79 6.86
CA SER A 92 -15.02 -6.83 6.47
C SER A 92 -15.59 -8.25 6.45
N VAL A 93 -14.84 -9.21 5.91
CA VAL A 93 -15.31 -10.57 5.67
C VAL A 93 -15.14 -11.46 6.90
N LEU A 94 -14.01 -11.37 7.60
CA LEU A 94 -13.71 -12.17 8.80
C LEU A 94 -14.14 -11.50 10.11
N GLY A 95 -14.55 -10.23 10.07
CA GLY A 95 -14.88 -9.47 11.25
C GLY A 95 -13.68 -9.11 12.14
N TYR A 96 -12.49 -9.01 11.54
CA TYR A 96 -11.24 -8.72 12.24
C TYR A 96 -11.17 -7.28 12.74
N THR A 97 -10.44 -7.09 13.85
CA THR A 97 -9.95 -5.77 14.27
C THR A 97 -8.80 -5.32 13.39
N ASP A 98 -8.37 -4.05 13.52
CA ASP A 98 -7.20 -3.53 12.80
C ASP A 98 -5.92 -4.32 13.13
N GLU A 99 -5.72 -4.68 14.39
CA GLU A 99 -4.58 -5.46 14.85
C GLU A 99 -4.59 -6.88 14.27
N GLN A 100 -5.75 -7.52 14.21
CA GLN A 100 -5.91 -8.86 13.64
C GLN A 100 -5.68 -8.84 12.12
N ALA A 101 -6.21 -7.85 11.41
CA ALA A 101 -5.98 -7.70 9.98
C ALA A 101 -4.50 -7.42 9.67
N GLN A 102 -3.84 -6.57 10.46
CA GLN A 102 -2.41 -6.31 10.29
C GLN A 102 -1.57 -7.56 10.58
N LYS A 103 -1.92 -8.33 11.59
CA LYS A 103 -1.27 -9.62 11.87
C LYS A 103 -1.46 -10.58 10.69
N TYR A 104 -2.68 -10.71 10.17
CA TYR A 104 -2.96 -11.53 8.99
C TYR A 104 -2.09 -11.14 7.79
N LEU A 105 -1.99 -9.84 7.48
CA LEU A 105 -1.16 -9.34 6.38
C LEU A 105 0.32 -9.73 6.58
N ASN A 106 0.86 -9.53 7.78
CA ASN A 106 2.25 -9.82 8.09
C ASN A 106 2.59 -11.32 7.94
N GLU A 107 1.65 -12.19 8.30
CA GLU A 107 1.84 -13.65 8.30
C GLU A 107 1.51 -14.28 6.94
N ASN A 108 0.61 -13.68 6.16
CA ASN A 108 0.02 -14.31 4.98
C ASN A 108 0.38 -13.63 3.67
N THR A 109 1.00 -12.44 3.64
CA THR A 109 1.28 -11.74 2.39
C THR A 109 2.77 -11.54 2.13
N GLN A 110 3.16 -11.51 0.85
CA GLN A 110 4.53 -11.29 0.40
C GLN A 110 4.77 -9.89 -0.17
N GLY A 111 3.74 -9.21 -0.62
CA GLY A 111 3.73 -7.82 -1.04
C GLY A 111 4.46 -7.47 -2.34
N LYS A 112 5.24 -8.36 -2.93
CA LYS A 112 5.97 -8.11 -4.18
C LYS A 112 5.27 -8.81 -5.33
N SER A 113 4.80 -8.06 -6.36
CA SER A 113 3.99 -8.58 -7.47
C SER A 113 4.52 -9.88 -8.08
N ALA A 114 5.82 -9.96 -8.40
CA ALA A 114 6.40 -11.17 -8.97
C ALA A 114 6.32 -12.39 -8.03
N LYS A 115 6.48 -12.19 -6.72
CA LYS A 115 6.35 -13.26 -5.72
C LYS A 115 4.90 -13.68 -5.55
N VAL A 116 3.98 -12.70 -5.56
CA VAL A 116 2.55 -12.92 -5.43
C VAL A 116 2.03 -13.74 -6.60
N TYR A 117 2.41 -13.42 -7.84
CA TYR A 117 2.10 -14.26 -9.00
C TYR A 117 2.71 -15.66 -8.90
N ALA A 118 3.97 -15.76 -8.48
CA ALA A 118 4.62 -17.05 -8.30
C ALA A 118 3.90 -17.94 -7.28
N SER A 119 3.37 -17.38 -6.20
CA SER A 119 2.59 -18.13 -5.21
C SER A 119 1.25 -18.63 -5.75
N LEU A 120 0.58 -17.83 -6.60
CA LEU A 120 -0.64 -18.25 -7.30
C LEU A 120 -0.35 -19.40 -8.29
N ILE A 121 0.69 -19.27 -9.12
CA ILE A 121 1.12 -20.30 -10.07
C ILE A 121 1.43 -21.61 -9.36
N LYS A 122 2.06 -21.56 -8.18
CA LYS A 122 2.35 -22.72 -7.35
C LYS A 122 1.16 -23.25 -6.54
N LYS A 123 0.00 -22.62 -6.64
CA LYS A 123 -1.20 -22.95 -5.86
C LYS A 123 -1.00 -22.81 -4.34
N GLU A 124 -0.08 -21.96 -3.92
CA GLU A 124 0.12 -21.58 -2.52
C GLU A 124 -0.90 -20.53 -2.07
N LYS A 125 -1.49 -19.82 -3.05
CA LYS A 125 -2.54 -18.81 -2.88
C LYS A 125 -3.69 -19.12 -3.84
N ASP A 126 -4.90 -18.78 -3.39
CA ASP A 126 -6.15 -19.00 -4.13
C ASP A 126 -6.61 -17.73 -4.86
N LEU A 127 -6.32 -16.55 -4.28
CA LEU A 127 -6.72 -15.25 -4.79
C LEU A 127 -5.60 -14.23 -4.57
N ILE A 128 -5.34 -13.39 -5.58
CA ILE A 128 -4.35 -12.33 -5.45
C ILE A 128 -4.90 -11.00 -5.96
N PHE A 129 -4.48 -9.91 -5.31
CA PHE A 129 -4.78 -8.53 -5.72
C PHE A 129 -3.52 -7.86 -6.26
N VAL A 130 -3.48 -7.67 -7.57
CA VAL A 130 -2.29 -7.21 -8.30
C VAL A 130 -2.70 -6.37 -9.50
N SER A 131 -1.75 -5.63 -10.08
CA SER A 131 -1.90 -5.08 -11.43
C SER A 131 -1.87 -6.20 -12.47
N GLU A 132 -2.25 -5.88 -13.70
CA GLU A 132 -2.23 -6.80 -14.83
C GLU A 132 -0.88 -7.53 -14.97
N PRO A 133 -0.88 -8.85 -15.29
CA PRO A 133 0.36 -9.62 -15.41
C PRO A 133 1.15 -9.20 -16.65
N SER A 134 2.48 -9.22 -16.55
CA SER A 134 3.36 -9.07 -17.71
C SER A 134 3.38 -10.32 -18.57
N ASP A 135 3.84 -10.20 -19.83
CA ASP A 135 4.01 -11.33 -20.75
C ASP A 135 4.87 -12.45 -20.15
N ASP A 136 5.90 -12.09 -19.36
CA ASP A 136 6.75 -13.07 -18.68
C ASP A 136 5.97 -13.87 -17.62
N ILE A 137 5.09 -13.23 -16.89
CA ILE A 137 4.20 -13.91 -15.90
C ILE A 137 3.21 -14.83 -16.61
N LEU A 138 2.59 -14.35 -17.69
CA LEU A 138 1.67 -15.17 -18.52
C LEU A 138 2.38 -16.39 -19.10
N LYS A 139 3.63 -16.23 -19.56
CA LYS A 139 4.46 -17.34 -20.03
C LYS A 139 4.74 -18.36 -18.93
N GLN A 140 5.12 -17.92 -17.74
CA GLN A 140 5.36 -18.80 -16.59
C GLN A 140 4.08 -19.57 -16.20
N ALA A 141 2.92 -18.91 -16.17
CA ALA A 141 1.65 -19.54 -15.89
C ALA A 141 1.34 -20.64 -16.92
N LYS A 142 1.54 -20.33 -18.22
CA LYS A 142 1.34 -21.30 -19.32
C LYS A 142 2.27 -22.51 -19.20
N GLU A 143 3.54 -22.29 -18.89
CA GLU A 143 4.53 -23.37 -18.68
C GLU A 143 4.15 -24.26 -17.49
N ALA A 144 3.50 -23.71 -16.47
CA ALA A 144 2.99 -24.42 -15.31
C ALA A 144 1.58 -25.04 -15.55
N ASN A 145 0.97 -24.89 -16.73
CA ASN A 145 -0.41 -25.24 -17.04
C ASN A 145 -1.41 -24.61 -16.07
N VAL A 146 -1.20 -23.34 -15.74
CA VAL A 146 -2.10 -22.51 -14.93
C VAL A 146 -2.70 -21.44 -15.81
N GLU A 147 -4.02 -21.31 -15.78
CA GLU A 147 -4.78 -20.23 -16.39
C GLU A 147 -5.28 -19.30 -15.30
N PHE A 148 -5.14 -17.98 -15.50
CA PHE A 148 -5.64 -16.99 -14.56
C PHE A 148 -7.06 -16.58 -14.93
N ASP A 149 -7.97 -16.66 -13.97
CA ASP A 149 -9.24 -15.95 -14.03
C ASP A 149 -9.01 -14.53 -13.50
N MET A 150 -9.20 -13.52 -14.37
CA MET A 150 -8.89 -12.13 -14.07
C MET A 150 -10.13 -11.26 -14.11
N THR A 151 -10.45 -10.64 -12.98
CA THR A 151 -11.55 -9.68 -12.86
C THR A 151 -11.00 -8.30 -12.49
N GLY A 152 -11.30 -7.29 -13.31
CA GLY A 152 -10.97 -5.89 -13.02
C GLY A 152 -11.86 -5.35 -11.91
N ILE A 153 -11.26 -4.96 -10.77
CA ILE A 153 -11.97 -4.44 -9.60
C ILE A 153 -11.85 -2.92 -9.43
N GLY A 154 -10.94 -2.27 -10.18
CA GLY A 154 -10.71 -0.85 -10.08
C GLY A 154 -9.71 -0.36 -11.12
N ARG A 155 -9.45 0.94 -11.08
CA ARG A 155 -8.42 1.58 -11.91
C ARG A 155 -7.46 2.32 -10.99
N ASP A 156 -6.16 2.21 -11.26
CA ASP A 156 -5.12 2.96 -10.58
C ASP A 156 -4.68 4.16 -11.43
N GLY A 157 -4.39 5.28 -10.77
CA GLY A 157 -3.91 6.50 -11.40
C GLY A 157 -2.39 6.55 -11.36
N PHE A 158 -1.73 6.39 -12.51
CA PHE A 158 -0.30 6.62 -12.60
C PHE A 158 -0.02 8.10 -12.81
N VAL A 159 0.76 8.71 -11.90
CA VAL A 159 1.11 10.13 -11.94
C VAL A 159 2.61 10.35 -11.77
N PHE A 160 3.13 11.38 -12.42
CA PHE A 160 4.49 11.88 -12.17
C PHE A 160 4.43 12.99 -11.13
N ILE A 161 5.19 12.85 -10.06
CA ILE A 161 5.31 13.86 -9.00
C ILE A 161 6.63 14.58 -9.21
N VAL A 162 6.59 15.90 -9.28
CA VAL A 162 7.77 16.77 -9.39
C VAL A 162 7.75 17.80 -8.28
N ASN A 163 8.90 18.43 -8.01
CA ASN A 163 8.97 19.56 -7.09
C ASN A 163 8.05 20.69 -7.58
N LYS A 164 7.38 21.39 -6.67
CA LYS A 164 6.46 22.51 -6.98
C LYS A 164 7.14 23.65 -7.77
N ASP A 165 8.44 23.80 -7.62
CA ASP A 165 9.25 24.83 -8.29
C ASP A 165 9.82 24.33 -9.65
N ASN A 166 9.45 23.12 -10.09
CA ASN A 166 9.90 22.59 -11.37
C ASN A 166 9.26 23.42 -12.52
N PRO A 167 10.08 23.95 -13.47
CA PRO A 167 9.57 24.77 -14.55
C PRO A 167 8.77 23.96 -15.60
N VAL A 168 8.92 22.62 -15.61
CA VAL A 168 8.27 21.73 -16.58
C VAL A 168 6.91 21.30 -16.05
N ASN A 169 5.83 21.70 -16.76
CA ASN A 169 4.45 21.39 -16.39
C ASN A 169 3.84 20.25 -17.21
N SER A 170 4.47 19.85 -18.30
CA SER A 170 4.00 18.75 -19.15
C SER A 170 5.18 18.09 -19.87
N LEU A 171 5.03 16.80 -20.17
CA LEU A 171 6.01 16.02 -20.92
C LEU A 171 5.27 15.17 -21.95
N THR A 172 5.89 15.04 -23.15
CA THR A 172 5.44 14.05 -24.13
C THR A 172 5.90 12.65 -23.71
N ILE A 173 5.27 11.62 -24.26
CA ILE A 173 5.69 10.21 -24.03
C ILE A 173 7.17 10.02 -24.46
N GLU A 174 7.57 10.61 -25.58
CA GLU A 174 8.95 10.55 -26.05
C GLU A 174 9.94 11.19 -25.08
N GLN A 175 9.60 12.35 -24.50
CA GLN A 175 10.43 13.00 -23.48
C GLN A 175 10.54 12.13 -22.21
N ILE A 176 9.44 11.52 -21.78
CA ILE A 176 9.43 10.58 -20.65
C ILE A 176 10.37 9.40 -20.95
N GLN A 177 10.27 8.79 -22.11
CA GLN A 177 11.15 7.71 -22.51
C GLN A 177 12.64 8.13 -22.49
N LYS A 178 12.94 9.31 -23.03
CA LYS A 178 14.32 9.84 -23.02
C LYS A 178 14.85 10.14 -21.62
N ILE A 179 13.99 10.52 -20.68
CA ILE A 179 14.37 10.67 -19.25
C ILE A 179 14.72 9.29 -18.66
N TYR A 180 13.92 8.28 -18.91
CA TYR A 180 14.15 6.93 -18.39
C TYR A 180 15.36 6.23 -19.03
N THR A 181 15.73 6.60 -20.27
CA THR A 181 16.95 6.11 -20.97
C THR A 181 18.18 6.95 -20.69
N TRP A 182 18.08 7.98 -19.83
CA TRP A 182 19.18 8.91 -19.50
C TRP A 182 19.68 9.76 -20.66
N GLU A 183 18.89 9.91 -21.74
CA GLU A 183 19.18 10.85 -22.82
C GLU A 183 18.86 12.30 -22.43
N ILE A 184 17.83 12.49 -21.62
CA ILE A 184 17.51 13.76 -20.98
C ILE A 184 17.85 13.64 -19.48
N THR A 185 18.81 14.42 -19.03
CA THR A 185 19.32 14.39 -17.65
C THR A 185 19.11 15.71 -16.91
N ASN A 186 18.49 16.70 -17.54
CA ASN A 186 18.25 18.02 -16.98
C ASN A 186 16.87 18.55 -17.37
N TRP A 187 16.31 19.44 -16.56
CA TRP A 187 15.02 20.09 -16.77
C TRP A 187 15.08 21.38 -17.60
N ASN A 188 16.25 21.73 -18.16
CA ASN A 188 16.46 22.94 -18.98
C ASN A 188 16.13 22.69 -20.44
#